data_d1d2943fb3446ec7607c83265da4750a
#
_entry.id   d1d2943fb3446ec7607c83265da4750a
#
_cell.length_a   1.000
_cell.length_b   1.000
_cell.length_c   1.000
_cell.angle_alpha   90.00
_cell.angle_beta   90.00
_cell.angle_gamma   90.00
#
_symmetry.space_group_name_H-M   'P 1'
#
loop_
_entity.id
_entity.type
_entity.pdbx_description
1 polymer ?
#
loop_
_entity_poly.entity_id
_entity_poly.type
_entity_poly.pdbx_seq_one_letter_code
_entity_poly.pdbx_strand_id
1 'polypeptide(L)'
;MTKDSSSLVPDLWSSLEPLARVRAYQPRTVLFEGGARADGIYLIQKGKVRVWMREEGSRTILIDPAMPGTMLGLSEAIAQSTHKVSAEALIPTEAGFVSSEKLLQYLREHREICMQVVRILSEDLHALYHQFQALKGTYTRPGRRPNFNQRPM
;
A
#
# COMPACT_ATOMS: atom_id res chain seq x y z
N MET A 1 2.84 20.23 -9.18
CA MET A 1 2.23 19.70 -9.10
C MET A 1 1.48 19.51 -10.05
N THR A 2 1.25 19.23 -10.36
CA THR A 2 0.63 18.98 -11.14
C THR A 2 -0.50 18.75 -11.19
N LYS A 3 -1.01 19.15 -10.85
CA LYS A 3 -2.18 19.08 -10.62
C LYS A 3 -3.09 19.56 -11.56
N ASP A 4 -2.77 20.00 -12.60
CA ASP A 4 -3.63 20.58 -13.50
C ASP A 4 -4.65 19.68 -13.95
N SER A 5 -4.34 18.62 -14.59
CA SER A 5 -5.38 17.79 -15.11
C SER A 5 -6.11 17.14 -13.97
N SER A 6 -5.46 16.98 -12.87
CA SER A 6 -6.14 16.35 -11.77
C SER A 6 -7.17 17.27 -11.15
N SER A 7 -7.15 18.56 -11.49
CA SER A 7 -8.16 19.43 -10.94
C SER A 7 -9.53 19.13 -11.54
N LEU A 8 -9.59 18.48 -12.69
CA LEU A 8 -10.86 18.14 -13.31
C LEU A 8 -11.40 16.81 -12.79
N VAL A 9 -10.54 15.97 -12.21
CA VAL A 9 -10.94 14.68 -11.67
C VAL A 9 -10.46 14.62 -10.24
N PRO A 10 -11.35 14.40 -9.29
CA PRO A 10 -10.91 14.32 -7.89
C PRO A 10 -9.85 13.26 -7.76
N ASP A 11 -8.84 13.53 -6.97
CA ASP A 11 -7.83 12.52 -6.75
C ASP A 11 -8.31 11.56 -5.69
N LEU A 12 -7.62 10.45 -5.60
CA LEU A 12 -8.03 9.36 -4.72
C LEU A 12 -8.08 9.80 -3.26
N TRP A 13 -7.06 10.51 -2.82
CA TRP A 13 -7.01 10.95 -1.42
C TRP A 13 -8.21 11.81 -1.07
N SER A 14 -8.45 12.84 -1.89
CA SER A 14 -9.55 13.76 -1.63
C SER A 14 -10.91 13.06 -1.66
N SER A 15 -11.03 12.05 -2.47
CA SER A 15 -12.27 11.30 -2.57
C SER A 15 -12.51 10.41 -1.36
N LEU A 16 -11.45 9.85 -0.81
CA LEU A 16 -11.59 8.90 0.29
C LEU A 16 -11.59 9.57 1.66
N GLU A 17 -10.94 10.72 1.78
CA GLU A 17 -10.84 11.37 3.07
C GLU A 17 -12.20 11.65 3.72
N PRO A 18 -13.21 12.11 2.99
CA PRO A 18 -14.52 12.32 3.61
C PRO A 18 -15.18 11.05 4.11
N LEU A 19 -14.75 9.88 3.60
CA LEU A 19 -15.31 8.62 4.05
C LEU A 19 -14.60 8.09 5.28
N ALA A 20 -13.50 8.72 5.66
CA ALA A 20 -12.64 8.17 6.69
C ALA A 20 -13.12 8.57 8.07
N ARG A 21 -12.87 7.67 9.02
CA ARG A 21 -13.06 7.97 10.42
C ARG A 21 -11.68 8.21 11.00
N VAL A 22 -11.47 9.38 11.57
CA VAL A 22 -10.16 9.73 12.10
C VAL A 22 -9.94 9.02 13.42
N ARG A 23 -8.77 8.41 13.55
CA ARG A 23 -8.34 7.74 14.77
C ARG A 23 -7.03 8.36 15.22
N ALA A 24 -6.87 8.53 16.52
CA ALA A 24 -5.64 9.06 17.09
C ALA A 24 -4.85 7.92 17.70
N TYR A 25 -3.53 7.96 17.51
CA TYR A 25 -2.65 6.93 17.99
C TYR A 25 -1.54 7.55 18.81
N GLN A 26 -1.33 7.02 20.01
CA GLN A 26 -0.21 7.42 20.82
C GLN A 26 1.07 6.81 20.26
N PRO A 27 2.23 7.37 20.60
CA PRO A 27 3.49 6.77 20.16
C PRO A 27 3.54 5.30 20.58
N ARG A 28 4.07 4.48 19.70
CA ARG A 28 4.22 3.04 19.90
C ARG A 28 2.94 2.24 19.82
N THR A 29 1.86 2.88 19.41
CA THR A 29 0.61 2.16 19.18
C THR A 29 0.63 1.60 17.77
N VAL A 30 0.25 0.35 17.64
CA VAL A 30 0.25 -0.34 16.35
C VAL A 30 -1.05 0.01 15.62
N LEU A 31 -0.92 0.43 14.38
CA LEU A 31 -2.08 0.67 13.54
C LEU A 31 -2.61 -0.65 13.01
N PHE A 32 -1.71 -1.49 12.52
CA PHE A 32 -2.06 -2.83 12.08
C PHE A 32 -0.81 -3.68 12.03
N GLU A 33 -0.99 -4.98 12.05
CA GLU A 33 0.11 -5.92 12.04
C GLU A 33 0.15 -6.74 10.78
N GLY A 34 1.36 -7.00 10.30
CA GLY A 34 1.54 -7.89 9.16
C GLY A 34 0.97 -9.25 9.47
N GLY A 35 0.31 -9.84 8.51
CA GLY A 35 -0.33 -11.12 8.68
C GLY A 35 -1.77 -11.02 9.15
N ALA A 36 -2.18 -9.89 9.70
CA ALA A 36 -3.55 -9.71 10.11
C ALA A 36 -4.40 -9.34 8.89
N ARG A 37 -5.67 -9.67 8.95
CA ARG A 37 -6.56 -9.36 7.85
C ARG A 37 -6.67 -7.86 7.66
N ALA A 38 -6.61 -7.43 6.42
CA ALA A 38 -6.70 -6.01 6.11
C ALA A 38 -8.17 -5.59 6.08
N ASP A 39 -8.57 -4.84 7.10
CA ASP A 39 -9.95 -4.40 7.23
C ASP A 39 -10.23 -3.10 6.52
N GLY A 40 -9.21 -2.41 6.09
CA GLY A 40 -9.40 -1.14 5.41
C GLY A 40 -8.07 -0.45 5.15
N ILE A 41 -8.15 0.80 4.75
CA ILE A 41 -6.97 1.60 4.44
C ILE A 41 -6.80 2.68 5.49
N TYR A 42 -5.57 3.15 5.60
CA TYR A 42 -5.22 4.18 6.56
C TYR A 42 -4.64 5.38 5.82
N LEU A 43 -5.25 6.54 6.02
CA LEU A 43 -4.78 7.78 5.42
C LEU A 43 -4.05 8.56 6.51
N ILE A 44 -2.72 8.62 6.41
CA ILE A 44 -1.93 9.29 7.45
C ILE A 44 -2.11 10.79 7.29
N GLN A 45 -2.69 11.43 8.28
CA GLN A 45 -3.02 12.85 8.22
C GLN A 45 -2.05 13.69 9.04
N LYS A 46 -1.59 13.17 10.17
CA LYS A 46 -0.63 13.84 11.02
C LYS A 46 0.26 12.81 11.66
N GLY A 47 1.48 13.16 11.93
CA GLY A 47 2.38 12.28 12.66
C GLY A 47 3.35 11.56 11.77
N LYS A 48 3.78 10.40 12.23
CA LYS A 48 4.79 9.63 11.53
C LYS A 48 4.64 8.18 11.93
N VAL A 49 4.64 7.30 10.96
CA VAL A 49 4.36 5.88 11.19
C VAL A 49 5.54 5.04 10.73
N ARG A 50 6.02 4.20 11.61
CA ARG A 50 7.07 3.26 11.29
C ARG A 50 6.45 2.07 10.58
N VAL A 51 7.06 1.65 9.47
CA VAL A 51 6.55 0.54 8.67
C VAL A 51 7.65 -0.50 8.56
N TRP A 52 7.32 -1.76 8.81
CA TRP A 52 8.31 -2.82 8.67
C TRP A 52 7.64 -4.13 8.28
N MET A 53 8.45 -5.05 7.76
CA MET A 53 7.96 -6.37 7.48
C MET A 53 8.92 -7.37 8.09
N ARG A 54 8.42 -8.54 8.41
CA ARG A 54 9.23 -9.57 9.01
C ARG A 54 9.44 -10.68 8.00
N GLU A 55 10.69 -10.99 7.75
CA GLU A 55 11.02 -12.07 6.87
C GLU A 55 10.99 -13.37 7.62
N GLU A 56 10.97 -14.45 6.90
CA GLU A 56 11.12 -15.74 7.50
C GLU A 56 12.41 -15.77 8.25
N GLY A 57 12.45 -16.39 9.40
CA GLY A 57 13.62 -16.40 10.19
C GLY A 57 13.72 -15.20 11.11
N SER A 58 12.64 -14.50 11.27
CA SER A 58 12.53 -13.39 12.21
C SER A 58 13.39 -12.19 11.90
N ARG A 59 13.85 -12.07 10.69
CA ARG A 59 14.57 -10.89 10.30
C ARG A 59 13.57 -9.77 10.03
N THR A 60 13.87 -8.58 10.50
CA THR A 60 13.01 -7.43 10.32
C THR A 60 13.58 -6.51 9.26
N ILE A 61 12.75 -6.13 8.30
CA ILE A 61 13.14 -5.20 7.26
C ILE A 61 12.36 -3.91 7.47
N LEU A 62 13.09 -2.82 7.63
CA LEU A 62 12.47 -1.52 7.80
C LEU A 62 12.17 -0.92 6.44
N ILE A 63 11.02 -0.29 6.34
CA ILE A 63 10.59 0.38 5.14
C ILE A 63 10.55 1.87 5.48
N ASP A 64 10.57 2.72 4.48
CA ASP A 64 10.51 4.16 4.72
C ASP A 64 9.30 4.49 5.58
N PRO A 65 9.45 5.39 6.54
CA PRO A 65 8.30 5.74 7.38
C PRO A 65 7.20 6.38 6.56
N ALA A 66 5.98 6.16 6.98
CA ALA A 66 4.83 6.78 6.35
C ALA A 66 4.61 8.15 6.97
N MET A 67 4.56 9.14 6.13
CA MET A 67 4.39 10.55 6.51
C MET A 67 3.00 11.01 6.13
N PRO A 68 2.57 12.19 6.60
CA PRO A 68 1.26 12.70 6.18
C PRO A 68 1.15 12.71 4.67
N GLY A 69 0.02 12.27 4.18
CA GLY A 69 -0.22 12.10 2.75
C GLY A 69 -0.03 10.68 2.25
N THR A 70 0.47 9.79 3.10
CA THR A 70 0.68 8.40 2.73
C THR A 70 -0.58 7.58 2.99
N MET A 71 -0.91 6.72 2.07
CA MET A 71 -2.03 5.79 2.21
C MET A 71 -1.46 4.40 2.39
N LEU A 72 -1.88 3.72 3.44
CA LEU A 72 -1.38 2.37 3.73
C LEU A 72 -2.49 1.35 3.59
N GLY A 73 -2.16 0.22 3.00
CA GLY A 73 -3.07 -0.93 2.95
C GLY A 73 -4.01 -0.97 1.78
N LEU A 74 -3.77 -0.16 0.74
CA LEU A 74 -4.70 -0.08 -0.37
C LEU A 74 -4.88 -1.41 -1.10
N SER A 75 -3.78 -2.03 -1.51
CA SER A 75 -3.91 -3.24 -2.30
C SER A 75 -4.45 -4.39 -1.47
N GLU A 76 -4.05 -4.47 -0.20
CA GLU A 76 -4.54 -5.54 0.67
C GLU A 76 -6.03 -5.37 0.97
N ALA A 77 -6.48 -4.14 1.14
CA ALA A 77 -7.89 -3.89 1.41
C ALA A 77 -8.73 -4.26 0.20
N ILE A 78 -8.26 -3.95 -0.99
CA ILE A 78 -8.99 -4.28 -2.21
C ILE A 78 -8.99 -5.78 -2.45
N ALA A 79 -7.85 -6.43 -2.25
CA ALA A 79 -7.75 -7.88 -2.44
C ALA A 79 -8.37 -8.65 -1.29
N GLN A 80 -8.67 -7.96 -0.21
CA GLN A 80 -9.21 -8.59 1.01
C GLN A 80 -8.27 -9.68 1.50
N SER A 81 -6.98 -9.35 1.50
CA SER A 81 -5.96 -10.27 1.95
C SER A 81 -5.40 -9.78 3.28
N THR A 82 -4.25 -10.28 3.67
CA THR A 82 -3.62 -9.88 4.90
C THR A 82 -2.60 -8.78 4.63
N HIS A 83 -2.33 -7.98 5.66
CA HIS A 83 -1.32 -6.94 5.55
C HIS A 83 0.05 -7.57 5.34
N LYS A 84 0.82 -6.99 4.44
CA LYS A 84 2.18 -7.45 4.18
C LYS A 84 3.18 -6.82 5.14
N VAL A 85 2.81 -5.70 5.71
CA VAL A 85 3.70 -4.97 6.61
C VAL A 85 2.97 -4.66 7.89
N SER A 86 3.73 -4.27 8.91
CA SER A 86 3.18 -3.76 10.15
C SER A 86 3.42 -2.26 10.22
N ALA A 87 2.57 -1.56 10.94
CA ALA A 87 2.66 -0.11 11.05
C ALA A 87 2.42 0.32 12.47
N GLU A 88 3.29 1.21 12.96
CA GLU A 88 3.26 1.63 14.36
C GLU A 88 3.54 3.13 14.43
N ALA A 89 2.78 3.84 15.23
CA ALA A 89 2.98 5.28 15.38
C ALA A 89 4.30 5.55 16.09
N LEU A 90 5.11 6.42 15.50
CA LEU A 90 6.38 6.83 16.13
C LEU A 90 6.18 8.02 17.03
N ILE A 91 5.23 8.88 16.69
CA ILE A 91 4.91 10.07 17.45
C ILE A 91 3.39 10.13 17.47
N PRO A 92 2.78 11.07 18.20
CA PRO A 92 1.32 11.17 18.16
C PRO A 92 0.87 11.30 16.71
N THR A 93 -0.05 10.45 16.31
CA THR A 93 -0.43 10.30 14.92
C THR A 93 -1.93 10.31 14.78
N GLU A 94 -2.41 10.87 13.66
CA GLU A 94 -3.82 10.79 13.30
C GLU A 94 -3.92 10.16 11.92
N ALA A 95 -4.77 9.17 11.81
CA ALA A 95 -4.98 8.48 10.53
C ALA A 95 -6.47 8.33 10.30
N GLY A 96 -6.89 8.58 9.08
CA GLY A 96 -8.26 8.33 8.68
C GLY A 96 -8.39 6.89 8.25
N PHE A 97 -9.34 6.19 8.82
CA PHE A 97 -9.56 4.79 8.47
C PHE A 97 -10.80 4.67 7.58
N VAL A 98 -10.65 4.01 6.43
CA VAL A 98 -11.76 3.71 5.55
C VAL A 98 -11.85 2.19 5.45
N SER A 99 -12.99 1.63 5.84
CA SER A 99 -13.12 0.18 5.82
C SER A 99 -13.08 -0.34 4.38
N SER A 100 -12.65 -1.57 4.22
CA SER A 100 -12.62 -2.20 2.90
C SER A 100 -14.00 -2.17 2.26
N GLU A 101 -15.01 -2.39 3.06
CA GLU A 101 -16.37 -2.41 2.55
C GLU A 101 -16.77 -1.08 1.97
N LYS A 102 -16.50 0.01 2.70
CA LYS A 102 -16.80 1.34 2.21
C LYS A 102 -15.97 1.69 0.99
N LEU A 103 -14.71 1.31 1.03
CA LEU A 103 -13.81 1.56 -0.08
C LEU A 103 -14.31 0.89 -1.35
N LEU A 104 -14.63 -0.39 -1.25
CA LEU A 104 -15.04 -1.12 -2.44
C LEU A 104 -16.39 -0.62 -2.95
N GLN A 105 -17.27 -0.25 -2.05
CA GLN A 105 -18.55 0.30 -2.49
C GLN A 105 -18.35 1.63 -3.21
N TYR A 106 -17.50 2.47 -2.66
CA TYR A 106 -17.22 3.76 -3.28
C TYR A 106 -16.62 3.59 -4.67
N LEU A 107 -15.68 2.64 -4.80
CA LEU A 107 -15.04 2.40 -6.09
C LEU A 107 -16.02 1.86 -7.12
N ARG A 108 -16.98 1.07 -6.68
CA ARG A 108 -17.98 0.56 -7.61
C ARG A 108 -18.88 1.68 -8.14
N GLU A 109 -19.07 2.71 -7.34
CA GLU A 109 -19.95 3.80 -7.72
C GLU A 109 -19.25 4.96 -8.40
N HIS A 110 -17.90 4.98 -8.35
CA HIS A 110 -17.14 6.10 -8.90
C HIS A 110 -16.06 5.58 -9.83
N ARG A 111 -16.44 5.50 -11.09
CA ARG A 111 -15.57 4.90 -12.08
C ARG A 111 -14.23 5.58 -12.23
N GLU A 112 -14.20 6.91 -12.21
CA GLU A 112 -12.95 7.61 -12.37
C GLU A 112 -11.98 7.32 -11.24
N ILE A 113 -12.51 7.24 -10.02
CA ILE A 113 -11.68 6.96 -8.88
C ILE A 113 -11.19 5.51 -8.95
N CYS A 114 -12.04 4.62 -9.36
CA CYS A 114 -11.65 3.23 -9.53
C CYS A 114 -10.49 3.11 -10.53
N MET A 115 -10.57 3.88 -11.62
CA MET A 115 -9.50 3.86 -12.61
C MET A 115 -8.21 4.45 -12.08
N GLN A 116 -8.29 5.42 -11.17
CA GLN A 116 -7.08 5.91 -10.52
C GLN A 116 -6.41 4.84 -9.69
N VAL A 117 -7.22 4.06 -8.98
CA VAL A 117 -6.68 2.94 -8.20
C VAL A 117 -6.00 1.94 -9.12
N VAL A 118 -6.65 1.63 -10.24
CA VAL A 118 -6.05 0.69 -11.19
C VAL A 118 -4.70 1.21 -11.66
N ARG A 119 -4.60 2.49 -11.95
CA ARG A 119 -3.33 3.07 -12.39
C ARG A 119 -2.27 3.00 -11.32
N ILE A 120 -2.63 3.32 -10.09
CA ILE A 120 -1.69 3.28 -8.98
C ILE A 120 -1.14 1.88 -8.79
N LEU A 121 -2.03 0.89 -8.78
CA LEU A 121 -1.60 -0.48 -8.58
C LEU A 121 -0.81 -1.01 -9.77
N SER A 122 -1.15 -0.55 -10.97
CA SER A 122 -0.41 -0.93 -12.16
C SER A 122 1.00 -0.37 -12.14
N GLU A 123 1.14 0.87 -11.68
CA GLU A 123 2.46 1.47 -11.59
C GLU A 123 3.32 0.74 -10.57
N ASP A 124 2.73 0.34 -9.46
CA ASP A 124 3.44 -0.44 -8.47
C ASP A 124 3.89 -1.77 -9.05
N LEU A 125 3.03 -2.39 -9.81
CA LEU A 125 3.37 -3.66 -10.44
C LEU A 125 4.48 -3.49 -11.46
N HIS A 126 4.44 -2.41 -12.23
CA HIS A 126 5.48 -2.12 -13.20
C HIS A 126 6.83 -1.91 -12.52
N ALA A 127 6.84 -1.16 -11.43
CA ALA A 127 8.08 -0.92 -10.70
C ALA A 127 8.64 -2.23 -10.18
N LEU A 128 7.79 -3.08 -9.67
CA LEU A 128 8.21 -4.38 -9.16
C LEU A 128 8.75 -5.24 -10.29
N TYR A 129 8.09 -5.22 -11.41
CA TYR A 129 8.53 -5.99 -12.58
C TYR A 129 9.91 -5.52 -13.04
N HIS A 130 10.13 -4.21 -13.08
CA HIS A 130 11.42 -3.68 -13.49
C HIS A 130 12.52 -4.08 -12.52
N GLN A 131 12.21 -4.07 -11.24
CA GLN A 131 13.19 -4.51 -10.24
C GLN A 131 13.53 -5.97 -10.43
N PHE A 132 12.52 -6.77 -10.73
CA PHE A 132 12.75 -8.18 -10.97
C PHE A 132 13.61 -8.39 -12.21
N GLN A 133 13.38 -7.64 -13.26
CA GLN A 133 14.17 -7.75 -14.46
C GLN A 133 15.62 -7.33 -14.21
N ALA A 134 15.82 -6.32 -13.41
CA ALA A 134 17.18 -5.89 -13.08
C ALA A 134 17.92 -6.97 -12.31
N LEU A 135 17.26 -7.60 -11.38
CA LEU A 135 17.87 -8.69 -10.64
C LEU A 135 18.20 -9.85 -11.55
N LYS A 136 17.28 -10.16 -12.45
CA LYS A 136 17.48 -11.24 -13.36
C LYS A 136 18.65 -10.98 -14.27
N GLY A 137 18.79 -9.75 -14.74
CA GLY A 137 19.89 -9.40 -15.58
C GLY A 137 21.21 -9.46 -14.84
N THR A 138 21.21 -9.07 -13.58
CA THR A 138 22.41 -9.10 -12.80
C THR A 138 22.77 -10.52 -12.42
N TYR A 139 21.75 -11.30 -12.14
CA TYR A 139 21.97 -12.64 -11.70
C TYR A 139 21.96 -13.57 -12.86
N THR A 140 23.01 -13.63 -13.57
CA THR A 140 23.05 -14.50 -14.69
C THR A 140 23.54 -15.82 -14.29
N ARG A 141 22.77 -16.84 -14.46
CA ARG A 141 23.20 -18.04 -14.06
C ARG A 141 23.60 -18.74 -15.21
N PRO A 142 24.66 -19.15 -15.26
CA PRO A 142 25.12 -19.85 -16.40
C PRO A 142 24.28 -21.05 -16.59
N GLY A 143 23.79 -21.17 -17.66
CA GLY A 143 23.13 -22.35 -17.94
C GLY A 143 21.85 -22.69 -17.37
N ARG A 144 21.15 -21.90 -17.01
CA ARG A 144 20.03 -22.26 -16.47
C ARG A 144 18.97 -21.45 -16.70
N ARG A 145 18.01 -21.77 -16.85
CA ARG A 145 17.05 -21.01 -17.08
C ARG A 145 16.05 -21.23 -16.28
N PRO A 146 15.65 -20.95 -15.64
CA PRO A 146 14.83 -21.27 -14.62
C PRO A 146 13.53 -21.69 -14.94
N ASN A 147 13.32 -22.15 -15.08
CA ASN A 147 12.35 -22.46 -15.17
C ASN A 147 11.41 -22.20 -15.16
N PHE A 148 10.97 -21.92 -15.02
CA PHE A 148 10.03 -21.62 -14.97
C PHE A 148 9.53 -21.93 -15.66
N ASN A 149 9.55 -22.03 -15.98
CA ASN A 149 9.07 -22.32 -16.26
C ASN A 149 9.06 -22.88 -16.42
N GLN A 150 9.24 -22.71 -16.57
CA GLN A 150 9.21 -23.14 -16.38
C GLN A 150 8.94 -23.44 -16.20
N ARG A 151 8.74 -23.38 -16.35
CA ARG A 151 8.47 -23.53 -15.97
C ARG A 151 8.24 -23.74 -15.83
N PRO A 152 8.47 -23.61 -16.06
CA PRO A 152 8.35 -23.69 -15.75
C PRO A 152 8.26 -23.84 -15.72
N MET A 153 8.21 -23.57 -15.76
CA MET A 153 8.17 -23.54 -15.53
C MET A 153 8.11 -23.71 -15.61
#